data_b41e83c378e04d26d1ab627f28334921
#
_entry.id   b41e83c378e04d26d1ab627f28334921
#
_cell.length_a   1.000
_cell.length_b   1.000
_cell.length_c   1.000
_cell.angle_alpha   90.00
_cell.angle_beta   90.00
_cell.angle_gamma   90.00
#
_symmetry.space_group_name_H-M   'P 1'
#
loop_
_entity.id
_entity.type
_entity.pdbx_description
1 polymer ?
#
loop_
_entity_poly.entity_id
_entity_poly.type
_entity_poly.pdbx_seq_one_letter_code
_entity_poly.pdbx_strand_id
1 'polypeptide(L)'
;EVPTVEEFRDRIEHILKRHPYLVAERDGELIGYAYAGVFNEREACDRSVETAIYVRKDGRRDGIGRMLYVALEKILSEQNILNLNACIAYVNDDDPYLTKNSVEFHKHMGYRFVGRFTDVGTNLDVGMTWCGWKKYIGEHVEKPEEVIWFDDMKYDKMKRGI
;
A
#
# COMPACT_ATOMS: atom_id res chain seq x y z
N GLU A 1 10.63 -3.48 16.14
CA GLU A 1 9.96 -2.96 17.34
C GLU A 1 8.49 -2.71 16.99
N VAL A 2 7.57 -3.18 17.83
CA VAL A 2 6.13 -2.99 17.60
C VAL A 2 5.78 -1.57 18.02
N PRO A 3 5.17 -0.73 17.16
CA PRO A 3 4.80 0.63 17.53
C PRO A 3 3.73 0.64 18.62
N THR A 4 3.76 1.65 19.47
CA THR A 4 2.69 1.92 20.44
C THR A 4 1.39 2.29 19.73
N VAL A 5 0.26 2.21 20.43
CA VAL A 5 -1.05 2.62 19.88
C VAL A 5 -1.05 4.10 19.48
N GLU A 6 -0.37 4.95 20.23
CA GLU A 6 -0.26 6.37 19.97
C GLU A 6 0.55 6.64 18.70
N GLU A 7 1.74 6.07 18.59
CA GLU A 7 2.56 6.16 17.37
C GLU A 7 1.84 5.63 16.12
N PHE A 8 1.05 4.57 16.28
CA PHE A 8 0.29 4.01 15.16
C PHE A 8 -0.86 4.93 14.76
N ARG A 9 -1.53 5.57 15.72
CA ARG A 9 -2.56 6.59 15.47
C ARG A 9 -1.98 7.78 14.72
N ASP A 10 -0.87 8.33 15.20
CA ASP A 10 -0.20 9.46 14.57
C ASP A 10 0.20 9.16 13.12
N ARG A 11 0.67 7.94 12.85
CA ARG A 11 0.97 7.49 11.46
C ARG A 11 -0.28 7.49 10.58
N ILE A 12 -1.41 6.96 11.09
CA ILE A 12 -2.67 6.96 10.34
C ILE A 12 -3.13 8.39 10.06
N GLU A 13 -3.13 9.26 11.06
CA GLU A 13 -3.52 10.66 10.91
C GLU A 13 -2.63 11.40 9.91
N HIS A 14 -1.32 11.15 9.94
CA HIS A 14 -0.39 11.72 8.99
C HIS A 14 -0.67 11.25 7.55
N ILE A 15 -0.94 9.96 7.36
CA ILE A 15 -1.26 9.39 6.04
C ILE A 15 -2.55 10.00 5.50
N LEU A 16 -3.60 10.10 6.33
CA LEU A 16 -4.93 10.56 5.92
C LEU A 16 -4.96 12.02 5.43
N LYS A 17 -3.95 12.81 5.74
CA LYS A 17 -3.82 14.17 5.18
C LYS A 17 -3.62 14.15 3.67
N ARG A 18 -2.87 13.18 3.17
CA ARG A 18 -2.48 13.08 1.75
C ARG A 18 -3.15 11.93 1.01
N HIS A 19 -3.28 10.77 1.65
CA HIS A 19 -3.66 9.52 1.01
C HIS A 19 -4.66 8.72 1.84
N PRO A 20 -5.44 7.83 1.19
CA PRO A 20 -6.42 6.99 1.89
C PRO A 20 -5.77 5.91 2.75
N TYR A 21 -6.42 5.61 3.86
CA TYR A 21 -6.15 4.47 4.72
C TYR A 21 -7.47 3.70 4.91
N LEU A 22 -7.54 2.48 4.41
CA LEU A 22 -8.74 1.65 4.38
C LEU A 22 -8.62 0.49 5.35
N VAL A 23 -9.73 0.15 5.97
CA VAL A 23 -9.84 -1.02 6.85
C VAL A 23 -10.96 -1.93 6.34
N ALA A 24 -10.77 -3.23 6.48
CA ALA A 24 -11.81 -4.23 6.27
C ALA A 24 -12.23 -4.82 7.61
N GLU A 25 -13.52 -4.81 7.85
CA GLU A 25 -14.14 -5.32 9.06
C GLU A 25 -15.13 -6.43 8.71
N ARG A 26 -15.17 -7.48 9.52
CA ARG A 26 -16.15 -8.56 9.44
C ARG A 26 -16.64 -8.88 10.85
N ASP A 27 -17.95 -8.86 11.05
CA ASP A 27 -18.60 -9.14 12.33
C ASP A 27 -18.05 -8.32 13.52
N GLY A 28 -17.72 -7.04 13.27
CA GLY A 28 -17.15 -6.13 14.25
C GLY A 28 -15.65 -6.30 14.51
N GLU A 29 -14.99 -7.21 13.78
CA GLU A 29 -13.55 -7.43 13.91
C GLU A 29 -12.76 -6.92 12.70
N LEU A 30 -11.65 -6.25 12.98
CA LEU A 30 -10.69 -5.83 11.96
C LEU A 30 -9.99 -7.06 11.36
N ILE A 31 -10.16 -7.29 10.07
CA ILE A 31 -9.57 -8.44 9.35
C ILE A 31 -8.45 -8.05 8.38
N GLY A 32 -8.31 -6.78 8.07
CA GLY A 32 -7.23 -6.27 7.22
C GLY A 32 -7.28 -4.77 7.03
N TYR A 33 -6.21 -4.23 6.48
CA TYR A 33 -6.12 -2.82 6.10
C TYR A 33 -5.18 -2.63 4.92
N ALA A 34 -5.37 -1.55 4.17
CA ALA A 34 -4.48 -1.12 3.11
C ALA A 34 -4.40 0.40 3.09
N TYR A 35 -3.25 0.93 2.74
CA TYR A 35 -3.04 2.36 2.65
C TYR A 35 -2.06 2.72 1.54
N ALA A 36 -2.03 3.99 1.19
CA ALA A 36 -1.00 4.59 0.38
C ALA A 36 -0.20 5.59 1.22
N GLY A 37 1.10 5.57 1.06
CA GLY A 37 2.03 6.52 1.66
C GLY A 37 2.81 7.29 0.60
N VAL A 38 3.57 8.29 1.03
CA VAL A 38 4.45 9.06 0.16
C VAL A 38 5.56 8.15 -0.39
N PHE A 39 5.71 8.09 -1.70
CA PHE A 39 6.80 7.34 -2.33
C PHE A 39 8.14 8.09 -2.21
N ASN A 40 8.12 9.40 -2.39
CA ASN A 40 9.27 10.27 -2.24
C ASN A 40 8.79 11.68 -1.91
N GLU A 41 9.48 12.39 -1.02
CA GLU A 41 9.07 13.72 -0.53
C GLU A 41 9.26 14.87 -1.55
N ARG A 42 9.78 14.58 -2.74
CA ARG A 42 9.91 15.58 -3.80
C ARG A 42 8.56 15.81 -4.47
N GLU A 43 8.16 17.06 -4.66
CA GLU A 43 6.92 17.47 -5.34
C GLU A 43 6.76 16.79 -6.72
N ALA A 44 7.84 16.64 -7.47
CA ALA A 44 7.83 15.92 -8.74
C ALA A 44 7.35 14.45 -8.63
N CYS A 45 7.32 13.89 -7.42
CA CYS A 45 6.89 12.52 -7.14
C CYS A 45 5.47 12.45 -6.55
N ASP A 46 4.75 13.54 -6.39
CA ASP A 46 3.43 13.59 -5.73
C ASP A 46 2.38 12.68 -6.40
N ARG A 47 2.55 12.35 -7.69
CA ARG A 47 1.68 11.41 -8.41
C ARG A 47 2.09 9.94 -8.27
N SER A 48 3.04 9.67 -7.38
CA SER A 48 3.54 8.33 -7.08
C SER A 48 3.37 8.04 -5.60
N VAL A 49 2.77 6.92 -5.29
CA VAL A 49 2.57 6.47 -3.90
C VAL A 49 3.19 5.10 -3.68
N GLU A 50 3.51 4.81 -2.42
CA GLU A 50 3.83 3.46 -1.98
C GLU A 50 2.59 2.84 -1.34
N THR A 51 2.19 1.66 -1.80
CA THR A 51 1.03 0.93 -1.28
C THR A 51 1.46 -0.17 -0.33
N ALA A 52 0.73 -0.32 0.75
CA ALA A 52 0.91 -1.40 1.71
C ALA A 52 -0.43 -2.07 2.03
N ILE A 53 -0.37 -3.36 2.31
CA ILE A 53 -1.55 -4.17 2.65
C ILE A 53 -1.20 -5.21 3.70
N TYR A 54 -2.12 -5.38 4.65
CA TYR A 54 -2.05 -6.38 5.70
C TYR A 54 -3.41 -7.05 5.85
N VAL A 55 -3.43 -8.38 5.76
CA VAL A 55 -4.64 -9.19 5.95
C VAL A 55 -4.33 -10.28 6.96
N ARG A 56 -5.19 -10.44 7.94
CA ARG A 56 -5.10 -11.54 8.93
C ARG A 56 -5.05 -12.90 8.23
N LYS A 57 -4.39 -13.87 8.85
CA LYS A 57 -4.22 -15.21 8.26
C LYS A 57 -5.55 -15.91 7.97
N ASP A 58 -6.54 -15.72 8.84
CA ASP A 58 -7.90 -16.25 8.71
C ASP A 58 -8.76 -15.54 7.64
N GLY A 59 -8.38 -14.32 7.23
CA GLY A 59 -8.99 -13.58 6.12
C GLY A 59 -8.28 -13.77 4.77
N ARG A 60 -7.20 -14.54 4.74
CA ARG A 60 -6.48 -14.80 3.48
C ARG A 60 -7.27 -15.77 2.60
N ARG A 61 -7.20 -15.56 1.28
CA ARG A 61 -7.91 -16.29 0.22
C ARG A 61 -9.42 -16.00 0.12
N ASP A 62 -9.98 -15.16 1.01
CA ASP A 62 -11.38 -14.72 0.94
C ASP A 62 -11.60 -13.48 0.05
N GLY A 63 -10.58 -13.06 -0.69
CA GLY A 63 -10.66 -11.90 -1.58
C GLY A 63 -10.54 -10.54 -0.88
N ILE A 64 -10.33 -10.50 0.44
CA ILE A 64 -10.21 -9.25 1.23
C ILE A 64 -9.11 -8.34 0.72
N GLY A 65 -7.92 -8.91 0.44
CA GLY A 65 -6.80 -8.13 -0.08
C GLY A 65 -7.11 -7.48 -1.42
N ARG A 66 -7.74 -8.23 -2.33
CA ARG A 66 -8.18 -7.69 -3.61
C ARG A 66 -9.20 -6.57 -3.45
N MET A 67 -10.20 -6.78 -2.58
CA MET A 67 -11.25 -5.80 -2.32
C MET A 67 -10.65 -4.49 -1.76
N LEU A 68 -9.73 -4.58 -0.81
CA LEU A 68 -9.01 -3.43 -0.27
C LEU A 68 -8.22 -2.68 -1.35
N TYR A 69 -7.47 -3.40 -2.18
CA TYR A 69 -6.66 -2.75 -3.23
C TYR A 69 -7.51 -2.16 -4.35
N VAL A 70 -8.59 -2.80 -4.77
CA VAL A 70 -9.53 -2.23 -5.77
C VAL A 70 -10.13 -0.93 -5.25
N ALA A 71 -10.55 -0.88 -3.99
CA ALA A 71 -11.08 0.33 -3.36
C ALA A 71 -10.00 1.42 -3.22
N LEU A 72 -8.79 1.04 -2.82
CA LEU A 72 -7.65 1.94 -2.69
C LEU A 72 -7.29 2.58 -4.04
N GLU A 73 -7.15 1.77 -5.09
CA GLU A 73 -6.83 2.22 -6.44
C GLU A 73 -7.89 3.18 -7.00
N LYS A 74 -9.17 2.92 -6.74
CA LYS A 74 -10.26 3.80 -7.14
C LYS A 74 -10.10 5.19 -6.53
N ILE A 75 -9.87 5.28 -5.23
CA ILE A 75 -9.69 6.57 -4.54
C ILE A 75 -8.44 7.28 -5.06
N LEU A 76 -7.33 6.57 -5.22
CA LEU A 76 -6.08 7.12 -5.73
C LEU A 76 -6.22 7.64 -7.16
N SER A 77 -6.98 6.95 -8.01
CA SER A 77 -7.29 7.44 -9.36
C SER A 77 -8.11 8.75 -9.32
N GLU A 78 -9.05 8.88 -8.40
CA GLU A 78 -9.83 10.11 -8.18
C GLU A 78 -8.95 11.26 -7.62
N GLN A 79 -7.82 10.94 -6.99
CA GLN A 79 -6.79 11.90 -6.56
C GLN A 79 -5.83 12.32 -7.67
N ASN A 80 -5.94 11.81 -8.88
CA ASN A 80 -5.01 11.99 -9.99
C ASN A 80 -3.60 11.38 -9.71
N ILE A 81 -3.54 10.35 -8.88
CA ILE A 81 -2.34 9.52 -8.72
C ILE A 81 -2.18 8.65 -9.95
N LEU A 82 -0.95 8.54 -10.45
CA LEU A 82 -0.64 7.80 -11.68
C LEU A 82 0.13 6.50 -11.42
N ASN A 83 0.92 6.46 -10.34
CA ASN A 83 1.85 5.37 -10.07
C ASN A 83 1.62 4.78 -8.68
N LEU A 84 1.43 3.48 -8.65
CA LEU A 84 1.48 2.68 -7.42
C LEU A 84 2.81 1.94 -7.38
N ASN A 85 3.49 2.00 -6.25
CA ASN A 85 4.72 1.28 -5.99
C ASN A 85 4.50 0.40 -4.76
N ALA A 86 5.12 -0.76 -4.73
CA ALA A 86 5.15 -1.62 -3.55
C ALA A 86 6.59 -2.08 -3.31
N CYS A 87 7.03 -2.00 -2.07
CA CYS A 87 8.31 -2.49 -1.63
C CYS A 87 8.09 -3.78 -0.82
N ILE A 88 8.52 -4.91 -1.38
CA ILE A 88 8.28 -6.22 -0.79
C ILE A 88 9.61 -6.80 -0.33
N ALA A 89 9.70 -7.07 0.97
CA ALA A 89 10.83 -7.82 1.52
C ALA A 89 10.83 -9.24 0.94
N TYR A 90 11.97 -9.66 0.43
CA TYR A 90 12.17 -10.96 -0.18
C TYR A 90 13.41 -11.62 0.43
N VAL A 91 13.26 -12.84 0.88
CA VAL A 91 14.36 -13.72 1.27
C VAL A 91 14.45 -14.86 0.27
N ASN A 92 15.68 -15.23 -0.08
CA ASN A 92 15.94 -16.26 -1.08
C ASN A 92 15.54 -17.67 -0.62
N ASP A 93 15.49 -17.90 0.69
CA ASP A 93 15.13 -19.18 1.31
C ASP A 93 13.69 -19.17 1.82
N ASP A 94 13.13 -20.34 2.07
CA ASP A 94 11.79 -20.50 2.65
C ASP A 94 11.77 -19.96 4.10
N ASP A 95 11.61 -18.66 4.22
CA ASP A 95 11.43 -18.00 5.51
C ASP A 95 9.98 -18.21 5.98
N PRO A 96 9.76 -18.72 7.19
CA PRO A 96 8.43 -18.97 7.71
C PRO A 96 7.59 -17.69 7.93
N TYR A 97 8.25 -16.52 7.98
CA TYR A 97 7.62 -15.22 8.23
C TYR A 97 7.42 -14.38 6.95
N LEU A 98 8.32 -14.53 5.97
CA LEU A 98 8.27 -13.82 4.69
C LEU A 98 7.90 -14.79 3.58
N THR A 99 6.62 -14.90 3.31
CA THR A 99 6.09 -15.83 2.29
C THR A 99 6.07 -15.18 0.91
N LYS A 100 6.28 -15.98 -0.14
CA LYS A 100 6.12 -15.57 -1.56
C LYS A 100 4.69 -15.07 -1.89
N ASN A 101 3.75 -15.20 -0.96
CA ASN A 101 2.35 -14.81 -1.12
C ASN A 101 2.18 -13.32 -1.48
N SER A 102 3.00 -12.43 -0.90
CA SER A 102 2.91 -11.00 -1.21
C SER A 102 3.31 -10.68 -2.65
N VAL A 103 4.35 -11.35 -3.15
CA VAL A 103 4.80 -11.21 -4.54
C VAL A 103 3.71 -11.69 -5.51
N GLU A 104 3.17 -12.87 -5.28
CA GLU A 104 2.11 -13.44 -6.13
C GLU A 104 0.83 -12.61 -6.08
N PHE A 105 0.46 -12.10 -4.91
CA PHE A 105 -0.67 -11.17 -4.76
C PHE A 105 -0.49 -9.92 -5.62
N HIS A 106 0.68 -9.25 -5.54
CA HIS A 106 0.94 -8.04 -6.33
C HIS A 106 0.97 -8.32 -7.83
N LYS A 107 1.52 -9.46 -8.26
CA LYS A 107 1.43 -9.89 -9.67
C LYS A 107 -0.03 -10.02 -10.14
N HIS A 108 -0.87 -10.68 -9.35
CA HIS A 108 -2.30 -10.83 -9.66
C HIS A 108 -3.05 -9.48 -9.68
N MET A 109 -2.59 -8.52 -8.88
CA MET A 109 -3.13 -7.15 -8.90
C MET A 109 -2.59 -6.30 -10.06
N GLY A 110 -1.74 -6.85 -10.92
CA GLY A 110 -1.22 -6.17 -12.11
C GLY A 110 0.05 -5.36 -11.88
N TYR A 111 0.74 -5.54 -10.76
CA TYR A 111 2.05 -4.95 -10.55
C TYR A 111 3.12 -5.70 -11.35
N ARG A 112 4.10 -4.96 -11.82
CA ARG A 112 5.28 -5.48 -12.53
C ARG A 112 6.53 -5.27 -11.70
N PHE A 113 7.44 -6.24 -11.77
CA PHE A 113 8.75 -6.15 -11.13
C PHE A 113 9.58 -5.02 -11.74
N VAL A 114 10.22 -4.23 -10.90
CA VAL A 114 11.08 -3.09 -11.29
C VAL A 114 12.55 -3.37 -11.00
N GLY A 115 12.85 -3.90 -9.83
CA GLY A 115 14.24 -4.15 -9.43
C GLY A 115 14.38 -4.65 -8.00
N ARG A 116 15.62 -4.91 -7.62
CA ARG A 116 16.01 -5.39 -6.29
C ARG A 116 17.05 -4.47 -5.66
N PHE A 117 16.91 -4.27 -4.37
CA PHE A 117 17.94 -3.73 -3.51
C PHE A 117 18.40 -4.86 -2.60
N THR A 118 19.60 -5.38 -2.86
CA THR A 118 20.17 -6.45 -2.05
C THR A 118 20.83 -5.89 -0.79
N ASP A 119 20.79 -6.65 0.29
CA ASP A 119 21.48 -6.34 1.55
C ASP A 119 21.17 -4.95 2.13
N VAL A 120 19.94 -4.48 1.93
CA VAL A 120 19.48 -3.14 2.41
C VAL A 120 19.20 -3.07 3.90
N GLY A 121 19.17 -4.21 4.57
CA GLY A 121 18.94 -4.29 5.99
C GLY A 121 19.23 -5.68 6.52
N THR A 122 19.23 -5.81 7.84
CA THR A 122 19.36 -7.10 8.53
C THR A 122 18.11 -7.33 9.37
N ASN A 123 17.54 -8.52 9.26
CA ASN A 123 16.53 -9.00 10.17
C ASN A 123 17.03 -10.32 10.75
N LEU A 124 17.24 -10.37 12.07
CA LEU A 124 17.76 -11.55 12.77
C LEU A 124 19.05 -12.11 12.12
N ASP A 125 20.01 -11.24 11.82
CA ASP A 125 21.31 -11.57 11.23
C ASP A 125 21.30 -12.10 9.78
N VAL A 126 20.15 -12.04 9.11
CA VAL A 126 20.01 -12.38 7.69
C VAL A 126 19.87 -11.13 6.84
N GLY A 127 20.66 -11.01 5.78
CA GLY A 127 20.56 -9.93 4.81
C GLY A 127 19.17 -9.90 4.16
N MET A 128 18.52 -8.73 4.17
CA MET A 128 17.20 -8.53 3.60
C MET A 128 17.30 -7.88 2.23
N THR A 129 16.69 -8.51 1.24
CA THR A 129 16.51 -7.95 -0.11
C THR A 129 15.14 -7.32 -0.22
N TRP A 130 15.09 -6.11 -0.78
CA TRP A 130 13.84 -5.46 -1.14
C TRP A 130 13.60 -5.54 -2.64
N CYS A 131 12.39 -5.95 -3.01
CA CYS A 131 11.94 -5.98 -4.38
C CYS A 131 10.94 -4.86 -4.63
N GLY A 132 11.25 -4.01 -5.60
CA GLY A 132 10.35 -2.97 -6.08
C GLY A 132 9.37 -3.51 -7.11
N TRP A 133 8.09 -3.21 -6.93
CA TRP A 133 6.99 -3.53 -7.84
C TRP A 133 6.23 -2.26 -8.18
N LYS A 134 5.71 -2.15 -9.41
CA LYS A 134 5.03 -0.95 -9.88
C LYS A 134 3.80 -1.28 -10.72
N LYS A 135 2.75 -0.45 -10.56
CA LYS A 135 1.56 -0.45 -11.40
C LYS A 135 1.20 0.97 -11.81
N TYR A 136 0.88 1.17 -13.09
CA TYR A 136 0.29 2.40 -13.57
C TYR A 136 -1.23 2.33 -13.45
N ILE A 137 -1.86 3.37 -12.90
CA ILE A 137 -3.31 3.49 -12.76
C ILE A 137 -3.88 4.71 -13.49
N GLY A 138 -3.02 5.51 -14.12
CA GLY A 138 -3.40 6.66 -14.92
C GLY A 138 -2.45 6.86 -16.10
N GLU A 139 -2.88 7.68 -17.04
CA GLU A 139 -2.11 7.98 -18.25
C GLU A 139 -1.07 9.07 -17.99
N HIS A 140 0.16 8.84 -18.46
CA HIS A 140 1.26 9.80 -18.34
C HIS A 140 1.22 10.76 -19.53
N VAL A 141 0.53 11.87 -19.35
CA VAL A 141 0.43 12.97 -20.31
C VAL A 141 1.41 14.10 -19.98
N GLU A 142 1.67 14.98 -20.94
CA GLU A 142 2.63 16.09 -20.77
C GLU A 142 2.23 17.05 -19.63
N LYS A 143 0.92 17.29 -19.46
CA LYS A 143 0.37 18.12 -18.38
C LYS A 143 -0.72 17.36 -17.64
N PRO A 144 -0.36 16.51 -16.68
CA PRO A 144 -1.34 15.78 -15.90
C PRO A 144 -2.08 16.72 -14.93
N GLU A 145 -3.32 16.36 -14.62
CA GLU A 145 -4.13 17.06 -13.60
C GLU A 145 -3.40 17.16 -12.25
N GLU A 146 -3.71 18.20 -11.49
CA GLU A 146 -3.15 18.37 -10.15
C GLU A 146 -3.61 17.27 -9.21
N VAL A 147 -2.74 16.90 -8.27
CA VAL A 147 -3.09 15.94 -7.21
C VAL A 147 -4.09 16.56 -6.27
N ILE A 148 -5.15 15.83 -5.98
CA ILE A 148 -6.15 16.20 -4.96
C ILE A 148 -5.80 15.42 -3.69
N TRP A 149 -5.44 16.12 -2.63
CA TRP A 149 -5.10 15.47 -1.36
C TRP A 149 -6.34 14.85 -0.72
N PHE A 150 -6.18 13.73 -0.05
CA PHE A 150 -7.31 12.95 0.49
C PHE A 150 -8.14 13.76 1.50
N ASP A 151 -7.51 14.64 2.27
CA ASP A 151 -8.19 15.50 3.24
C ASP A 151 -9.07 16.57 2.57
N ASP A 152 -8.70 17.02 1.35
CA ASP A 152 -9.45 17.98 0.55
C ASP A 152 -10.58 17.33 -0.26
N MET A 153 -10.57 16.01 -0.39
CA MET A 153 -11.65 15.29 -1.06
C MET A 153 -12.92 15.39 -0.20
N LYS A 154 -14.01 15.87 -0.80
CA LYS A 154 -15.35 15.95 -0.16
C LYS A 154 -15.97 14.55 -0.05
N TYR A 155 -15.28 13.64 0.60
CA TYR A 155 -15.84 12.37 0.93
C TYR A 155 -16.52 12.42 2.30
N ASP A 156 -17.74 11.93 2.36
CA ASP A 156 -18.32 11.50 3.63
C ASP A 156 -17.53 10.28 4.11
N LYS A 157 -16.50 10.55 4.89
CA LYS A 157 -15.54 9.56 5.42
C LYS A 157 -16.25 8.44 6.21
N MET A 158 -17.51 8.63 6.57
CA MET A 158 -18.30 7.72 7.42
C MET A 158 -19.17 6.72 6.64
N LYS A 159 -19.33 6.84 5.33
CA LYS A 159 -20.29 6.04 4.55
C LYS A 159 -19.69 5.02 3.58
N ARG A 160 -18.39 4.82 3.58
CA ARG A 160 -17.77 3.79 2.74
C ARG A 160 -17.45 2.55 3.57
N GLY A 161 -18.50 1.82 3.95
CA GLY A 161 -18.38 0.41 4.27
C GLY A 161 -17.96 -0.34 2.99
N ILE A 162 -16.83 -1.01 3.04
CA ILE A 162 -16.45 -2.08 2.11
C ILE A 162 -17.03 -3.37 2.64
#